data_c4208c8c9d98f08a41cdec7d723e161c
#
_entry.id   c4208c8c9d98f08a41cdec7d723e161c
#
_cell.length_a   1.000
_cell.length_b   1.000
_cell.length_c   1.000
_cell.angle_alpha   90.00
_cell.angle_beta   90.00
_cell.angle_gamma   90.00
#
_symmetry.space_group_name_H-M   'P 1'
#
loop_
_entity.id
_entity.type
_entity.pdbx_description
1 polymer ?
#
loop_
_entity_poly.entity_id
_entity_poly.type
_entity_poly.pdbx_seq_one_letter_code
_entity_poly.pdbx_strand_id
1 'polypeptide(L)'
;MKKLTRLKLINWHRFSDVTIDFGDSTLISGENGAGKSTLLDAIQFVVTCSTNHFNKAAHENGKRKLTGYIRCKTGRENHPYERTGEISAHVALEFYEESKEKYFVIGAVIDSATEGQETVVRYLMDNVMLEDEMFKIGNRPRTITEFRSFNNKNIKLFAKTNAEGKKMIKQRFGRIEDKFFQLIPKALAFKPIDDIKDFVYSYVLDEKEVNIDNLRENVRSYQELEKTLEGVKNRIEKLSEIECHHKAVVDCIQSDRMYEYFMAQSDLDLTKEQIGVLQDEIRRESYRLEQLNAKCSSMKKELENKEEVRTLLLAELNANSDFQTLEKQKKYLKELQEKEEIQYQEKKRLLESGKKAGQKVKRLLEIPDVDECMKQYD
;
A
#
# COMPACT_ATOMS: atom_id res chain seq x y z
N MET A 1 17.57 -8.18 11.64
CA MET A 1 16.92 -7.17 12.50
C MET A 1 16.65 -5.92 11.64
N LYS A 2 15.74 -5.01 12.06
CA LYS A 2 15.51 -3.71 11.37
C LYS A 2 15.87 -2.63 12.38
N LYS A 3 16.86 -1.79 12.05
CA LYS A 3 17.38 -0.76 12.95
C LYS A 3 17.06 0.62 12.38
N LEU A 4 16.62 1.54 13.22
CA LEU A 4 16.52 2.95 12.88
C LEU A 4 17.92 3.53 12.79
N THR A 5 18.30 4.07 11.64
CA THR A 5 19.63 4.63 11.40
C THR A 5 19.63 6.15 11.35
N ARG A 6 18.64 6.75 10.73
CA ARG A 6 18.55 8.21 10.58
C ARG A 6 17.12 8.73 10.68
N LEU A 7 17.00 9.96 11.17
CA LEU A 7 15.76 10.75 11.16
C LEU A 7 16.03 12.07 10.47
N LYS A 8 15.24 12.38 9.46
CA LYS A 8 15.21 13.69 8.79
C LYS A 8 13.98 14.45 9.19
N LEU A 9 14.18 15.69 9.63
CA LEU A 9 13.13 16.65 9.99
C LEU A 9 13.28 17.92 9.17
N ILE A 10 12.22 18.33 8.50
CA ILE A 10 12.14 19.61 7.81
C ILE A 10 10.84 20.30 8.23
N ASN A 11 10.95 21.52 8.71
CA ASN A 11 9.85 22.34 9.23
C ASN A 11 9.02 21.62 10.33
N TRP A 12 9.69 20.88 11.20
CA TRP A 12 9.07 20.19 12.32
C TRP A 12 9.34 20.93 13.63
N HIS A 13 8.40 21.74 14.10
CA HIS A 13 8.53 22.64 15.25
C HIS A 13 9.77 23.53 15.10
N ARG A 14 10.72 23.48 16.03
CA ARG A 14 11.98 24.23 15.99
C ARG A 14 12.99 23.70 14.98
N PHE A 15 12.81 22.49 14.52
CA PHE A 15 13.70 21.88 13.55
C PHE A 15 13.36 22.36 12.15
N SER A 16 14.16 23.27 11.62
CA SER A 16 13.97 23.78 10.27
C SER A 16 14.46 22.81 9.21
N ASP A 17 15.66 22.26 9.41
CA ASP A 17 16.28 21.23 8.56
C ASP A 17 17.35 20.53 9.39
N VAL A 18 17.05 19.30 9.84
CA VAL A 18 17.96 18.54 10.71
C VAL A 18 17.93 17.07 10.30
N THR A 19 19.11 16.47 10.26
CA THR A 19 19.28 15.03 10.15
C THR A 19 19.95 14.54 11.42
N ILE A 20 19.42 13.48 12.01
CA ILE A 20 19.91 12.89 13.26
C ILE A 20 20.24 11.44 13.00
N ASP A 21 21.48 11.04 13.34
CA ASP A 21 21.93 9.66 13.25
C ASP A 21 21.64 8.90 14.54
N PHE A 22 21.24 7.65 14.40
CA PHE A 22 20.97 6.74 15.50
C PHE A 22 21.94 5.56 15.46
N GLY A 23 22.52 5.25 16.61
CA GLY A 23 23.28 4.02 16.84
C GLY A 23 22.40 2.89 17.35
N ASP A 24 23.03 1.78 17.74
CA ASP A 24 22.33 0.64 18.36
C ASP A 24 21.62 1.03 19.67
N SER A 25 22.18 2.00 20.39
CA SER A 25 21.56 2.66 21.54
C SER A 25 21.87 4.14 21.48
N THR A 26 20.85 4.98 21.58
CA THR A 26 20.98 6.43 21.47
C THR A 26 20.34 7.12 22.66
N LEU A 27 21.12 7.91 23.37
CA LEU A 27 20.63 8.75 24.46
C LEU A 27 20.32 10.16 23.94
N ILE A 28 19.09 10.61 24.12
CA ILE A 28 18.65 11.97 23.78
C ILE A 28 18.66 12.79 25.06
N SER A 29 19.65 13.65 25.22
CA SER A 29 19.78 14.57 26.37
C SER A 29 19.77 16.03 25.93
N GLY A 30 19.51 16.92 26.86
CA GLY A 30 19.49 18.36 26.62
C GLY A 30 18.62 19.10 27.65
N GLU A 31 18.70 20.40 27.66
CA GLU A 31 17.92 21.28 28.54
C GLU A 31 16.40 21.19 28.29
N ASN A 32 15.64 21.70 29.26
CA ASN A 32 14.19 21.81 29.09
C ASN A 32 13.88 22.78 27.93
N GLY A 33 13.00 22.32 27.03
CA GLY A 33 12.69 23.11 25.84
C GLY A 33 13.63 22.88 24.64
N ALA A 34 14.69 22.09 24.76
CA ALA A 34 15.61 21.78 23.65
C ALA A 34 14.97 21.01 22.48
N GLY A 35 13.78 20.42 22.68
CA GLY A 35 13.06 19.71 21.63
C GLY A 35 13.09 18.17 21.74
N LYS A 36 13.52 17.60 22.86
CA LYS A 36 13.57 16.15 23.09
C LYS A 36 12.22 15.47 22.81
N SER A 37 11.15 15.97 23.44
CA SER A 37 9.79 15.45 23.22
C SER A 37 9.30 15.68 21.80
N THR A 38 9.68 16.78 21.18
CA THR A 38 9.35 17.10 19.79
C THR A 38 9.96 16.10 18.80
N LEU A 39 11.18 15.64 19.10
CA LEU A 39 11.85 14.60 18.35
C LEU A 39 11.14 13.24 18.48
N LEU A 40 10.80 12.86 19.72
CA LEU A 40 10.06 11.63 19.98
C LEU A 40 8.67 11.65 19.32
N ASP A 41 8.00 12.81 19.34
CA ASP A 41 6.73 12.99 18.65
C ASP A 41 6.85 12.82 17.13
N ALA A 42 7.97 13.22 16.52
CA ALA A 42 8.22 13.01 15.11
C ALA A 42 8.31 11.51 14.76
N ILE A 43 9.09 10.76 15.55
CA ILE A 43 9.23 9.31 15.39
C ILE A 43 7.85 8.63 15.56
N GLN A 44 7.16 8.98 16.64
CA GLN A 44 5.84 8.45 16.95
C GLN A 44 4.83 8.75 15.84
N PHE A 45 4.82 9.98 15.31
CA PHE A 45 3.91 10.40 14.25
C PHE A 45 4.03 9.53 13.00
N VAL A 46 5.25 9.23 12.58
CA VAL A 46 5.49 8.38 11.42
C VAL A 46 5.12 6.93 11.73
N VAL A 47 5.57 6.39 12.86
CA VAL A 47 5.40 4.97 13.17
C VAL A 47 3.97 4.62 13.56
N THR A 48 3.26 5.48 14.29
CA THR A 48 1.87 5.18 14.70
C THR A 48 0.83 5.64 13.68
N CYS A 49 1.23 6.44 12.70
CA CYS A 49 0.33 7.12 11.76
C CYS A 49 -0.76 7.94 12.45
N SER A 50 -0.50 8.49 13.63
CA SER A 50 -1.48 9.18 14.46
C SER A 50 -0.92 10.47 15.04
N THR A 51 -1.77 11.48 15.18
CA THR A 51 -1.48 12.75 15.84
C THR A 51 -2.03 12.81 17.27
N ASN A 52 -2.76 11.77 17.71
CA ASN A 52 -3.50 11.78 18.97
C ASN A 52 -2.61 11.72 20.23
N HIS A 53 -1.34 11.42 20.05
CA HIS A 53 -0.41 11.15 21.15
C HIS A 53 0.68 12.20 21.28
N PHE A 54 0.59 13.30 20.55
CA PHE A 54 1.57 14.39 20.64
C PHE A 54 1.69 14.97 22.05
N ASN A 55 2.94 15.23 22.43
CA ASN A 55 3.33 15.80 23.72
C ASN A 55 3.04 14.95 24.97
N LYS A 56 2.64 13.69 24.80
CA LYS A 56 2.42 12.78 25.95
C LYS A 56 3.70 12.44 26.71
N ALA A 57 4.85 12.50 26.04
CA ALA A 57 6.15 12.34 26.68
C ALA A 57 6.52 13.49 27.66
N ALA A 58 5.90 14.66 27.49
CA ALA A 58 6.16 15.83 28.36
C ALA A 58 5.02 16.10 29.35
N HIS A 59 3.77 15.90 28.95
CA HIS A 59 2.59 16.15 29.77
C HIS A 59 1.45 15.18 29.42
N GLU A 60 0.88 14.52 30.39
CA GLU A 60 -0.18 13.53 30.23
C GLU A 60 -1.45 14.09 29.53
N ASN A 61 -1.78 15.36 29.79
CA ASN A 61 -2.95 16.05 29.24
C ASN A 61 -2.60 17.01 28.09
N GLY A 62 -1.35 17.08 27.67
CA GLY A 62 -0.88 18.00 26.63
C GLY A 62 -1.36 17.55 25.25
N LYS A 63 -2.35 18.25 24.69
CA LYS A 63 -2.79 18.03 23.30
C LYS A 63 -2.17 19.10 22.39
N ARG A 64 -1.09 18.79 21.70
CA ARG A 64 -0.60 19.62 20.61
C ARG A 64 -1.25 19.18 19.30
N LYS A 65 -1.67 20.15 18.49
CA LYS A 65 -2.18 19.90 17.13
C LYS A 65 -1.00 19.83 16.14
N LEU A 66 -1.18 19.13 15.04
CA LEU A 66 -0.20 19.01 13.96
C LEU A 66 0.20 20.40 13.43
N THR A 67 -0.75 21.32 13.30
CA THR A 67 -0.53 22.75 12.98
C THR A 67 0.57 23.38 13.82
N GLY A 68 0.58 23.11 15.14
CA GLY A 68 1.58 23.65 16.04
C GLY A 68 2.99 23.12 15.80
N TYR A 69 3.13 21.90 15.27
CA TYR A 69 4.43 21.34 14.87
C TYR A 69 4.92 21.94 13.55
N ILE A 70 4.05 22.02 12.55
CA ILE A 70 4.45 22.49 11.22
C ILE A 70 4.73 24.00 11.23
N ARG A 71 3.87 24.78 11.91
CA ARG A 71 3.96 26.24 11.96
C ARG A 71 4.83 26.75 13.10
N CYS A 72 5.36 25.88 13.94
CA CYS A 72 6.15 26.22 15.13
C CYS A 72 5.42 27.17 16.06
N LYS A 73 4.50 26.63 16.88
CA LYS A 73 3.74 27.44 17.84
C LYS A 73 4.65 28.05 18.89
N THR A 74 4.67 29.41 19.00
CA THR A 74 5.57 30.15 19.88
C THR A 74 5.02 30.35 21.30
N GLY A 75 3.71 30.27 21.50
CA GLY A 75 3.04 30.58 22.76
C GLY A 75 2.83 32.08 22.98
N ARG A 76 3.21 32.96 22.05
CA ARG A 76 3.00 34.42 22.12
C ARG A 76 1.66 34.76 21.46
N GLU A 77 0.82 35.55 22.11
CA GLU A 77 -0.51 35.92 21.59
C GLU A 77 -0.41 36.73 20.28
N ASN A 78 0.51 37.67 20.19
CA ASN A 78 0.69 38.50 18.99
C ASN A 78 1.39 37.79 17.82
N HIS A 79 2.02 36.66 18.06
CA HIS A 79 2.75 35.90 17.04
C HIS A 79 2.66 34.41 17.35
N PRO A 80 1.49 33.81 17.18
CA PRO A 80 1.23 32.44 17.64
C PRO A 80 2.10 31.37 16.93
N TYR A 81 2.57 31.67 15.72
CA TYR A 81 3.37 30.77 14.91
C TYR A 81 4.57 31.47 14.28
N GLU A 82 5.70 30.79 14.22
CA GLU A 82 6.91 31.31 13.53
C GLU A 82 6.77 31.26 12.00
N ARG A 83 6.08 30.25 11.49
CA ARG A 83 5.92 30.06 10.04
C ARG A 83 4.51 30.41 9.64
N THR A 84 4.41 31.29 8.64
CA THR A 84 3.16 31.76 8.05
C THR A 84 3.11 31.41 6.56
N GLY A 85 1.92 31.49 5.95
CA GLY A 85 1.74 31.17 4.54
C GLY A 85 1.68 29.65 4.25
N GLU A 86 2.02 29.27 3.02
CA GLU A 86 2.09 27.89 2.59
C GLU A 86 3.36 27.23 3.10
N ILE A 87 3.22 26.09 3.74
CA ILE A 87 4.33 25.39 4.38
C ILE A 87 4.30 23.93 3.97
N SER A 88 5.45 23.41 3.58
CA SER A 88 5.69 21.97 3.44
C SER A 88 6.64 21.52 4.54
N ALA A 89 6.33 20.38 5.14
CA ALA A 89 7.12 19.75 6.19
C ALA A 89 7.37 18.28 5.89
N HIS A 90 8.52 17.77 6.29
CA HIS A 90 8.88 16.38 6.09
C HIS A 90 9.37 15.76 7.39
N VAL A 91 8.92 14.54 7.65
CA VAL A 91 9.44 13.67 8.69
C VAL A 91 9.75 12.32 8.06
N ALA A 92 11.01 11.91 8.05
CA ALA A 92 11.46 10.68 7.43
C ALA A 92 12.34 9.87 8.37
N LEU A 93 12.08 8.58 8.46
CA LEU A 93 12.82 7.59 9.23
C LEU A 93 13.49 6.62 8.28
N GLU A 94 14.80 6.53 8.34
CA GLU A 94 15.58 5.53 7.62
C GLU A 94 15.85 4.33 8.51
N PHE A 95 15.64 3.16 7.96
CA PHE A 95 15.90 1.90 8.62
C PHE A 95 16.88 1.06 7.80
N TYR A 96 17.75 0.35 8.48
CA TYR A 96 18.60 -0.68 7.90
C TYR A 96 18.04 -2.07 8.23
N GLU A 97 17.81 -2.88 7.23
CA GLU A 97 17.36 -4.27 7.35
C GLU A 97 18.56 -5.21 7.21
N GLU A 98 19.09 -5.70 8.32
CA GLU A 98 20.30 -6.56 8.36
C GLU A 98 20.14 -7.83 7.53
N SER A 99 18.97 -8.46 7.56
CA SER A 99 18.71 -9.72 6.83
C SER A 99 18.79 -9.60 5.31
N LYS A 100 18.66 -8.38 4.79
CA LYS A 100 18.70 -8.09 3.35
C LYS A 100 19.82 -7.15 2.95
N GLU A 101 20.56 -6.62 3.93
CA GLU A 101 21.60 -5.60 3.76
C GLU A 101 21.11 -4.37 2.98
N LYS A 102 19.89 -3.91 3.27
CA LYS A 102 19.24 -2.85 2.51
C LYS A 102 18.64 -1.80 3.42
N TYR A 103 18.66 -0.56 2.93
CA TYR A 103 17.99 0.55 3.57
C TYR A 103 16.56 0.70 3.04
N PHE A 104 15.70 1.25 3.86
CA PHE A 104 14.37 1.70 3.46
C PHE A 104 13.96 2.91 4.27
N VAL A 105 13.13 3.74 3.70
CA VAL A 105 12.65 4.98 4.33
C VAL A 105 11.15 4.95 4.46
N ILE A 106 10.68 5.26 5.66
CA ILE A 106 9.26 5.51 5.93
C ILE A 106 9.12 6.95 6.39
N GLY A 107 8.17 7.67 5.84
CA GLY A 107 8.00 9.07 6.23
C GLY A 107 6.63 9.62 5.94
N ALA A 108 6.49 10.90 6.27
CA ALA A 108 5.33 11.70 5.95
C ALA A 108 5.75 13.03 5.35
N VAL A 109 5.01 13.45 4.33
CA VAL A 109 5.03 14.81 3.78
C VAL A 109 3.74 15.48 4.19
N ILE A 110 3.84 16.72 4.63
CA ILE A 110 2.71 17.49 5.11
C ILE A 110 2.73 18.84 4.41
N ASP A 111 1.65 19.15 3.71
CA ASP A 111 1.41 20.48 3.16
C ASP A 111 0.32 21.17 3.97
N SER A 112 0.54 22.44 4.31
CA SER A 112 -0.40 23.29 5.03
C SER A 112 -0.53 24.61 4.29
N ALA A 113 -1.67 24.83 3.62
CA ALA A 113 -1.98 26.09 2.95
C ALA A 113 -2.32 27.18 3.96
N THR A 114 -3.19 26.84 4.91
CA THR A 114 -3.63 27.74 5.99
C THR A 114 -3.63 26.99 7.33
N GLU A 115 -3.84 27.73 8.42
CA GLU A 115 -3.96 27.14 9.74
C GLU A 115 -5.14 26.18 9.82
N GLY A 116 -4.87 24.93 10.28
CA GLY A 116 -5.89 23.89 10.42
C GLY A 116 -6.22 23.12 9.14
N GLN A 117 -5.60 23.46 8.02
CA GLN A 117 -5.74 22.77 6.75
C GLN A 117 -4.44 22.05 6.37
N GLU A 118 -4.16 20.96 7.06
CA GLU A 118 -2.99 20.13 6.79
C GLU A 118 -3.37 18.91 5.97
N THR A 119 -2.67 18.70 4.86
CA THR A 119 -2.72 17.48 4.09
C THR A 119 -1.51 16.64 4.44
N VAL A 120 -1.74 15.43 4.92
CA VAL A 120 -0.68 14.50 5.30
C VAL A 120 -0.67 13.30 4.35
N VAL A 121 0.48 13.02 3.78
CA VAL A 121 0.68 11.83 2.97
C VAL A 121 1.89 11.07 3.49
N ARG A 122 1.71 9.77 3.67
CA ARG A 122 2.77 8.87 4.15
C ARG A 122 3.30 8.06 3.00
N TYR A 123 4.58 7.71 3.07
CA TYR A 123 5.24 6.98 2.01
C TYR A 123 6.20 5.93 2.56
N LEU A 124 6.46 4.93 1.72
CA LEU A 124 7.49 3.93 1.89
C LEU A 124 8.37 3.92 0.64
N MET A 125 9.67 4.05 0.83
CA MET A 125 10.69 3.86 -0.20
C MET A 125 11.58 2.69 0.19
N ASP A 126 11.81 1.76 -0.73
CA ASP A 126 12.70 0.62 -0.54
C ASP A 126 14.03 0.82 -1.30
N ASN A 127 15.11 0.29 -0.73
CA ASN A 127 16.47 0.34 -1.29
C ASN A 127 17.00 1.77 -1.48
N VAL A 128 16.66 2.66 -0.56
CA VAL A 128 17.01 4.08 -0.62
C VAL A 128 17.56 4.52 0.72
N MET A 129 18.60 5.31 0.70
CA MET A 129 19.14 6.06 1.85
C MET A 129 18.56 7.48 1.84
N LEU A 130 18.55 8.13 3.02
CA LEU A 130 18.12 9.52 3.13
C LEU A 130 19.14 10.44 2.49
N GLU A 131 18.70 11.22 1.51
CA GLU A 131 19.45 12.27 0.84
C GLU A 131 18.64 13.57 0.86
N ASP A 132 19.32 14.69 1.06
CA ASP A 132 18.69 16.01 1.18
C ASP A 132 17.90 16.42 -0.07
N GLU A 133 18.40 16.04 -1.24
CA GLU A 133 17.78 16.35 -2.52
C GLU A 133 16.37 15.74 -2.67
N MET A 134 16.10 14.65 -1.98
CA MET A 134 14.78 14.03 -1.97
C MET A 134 13.70 14.95 -1.42
N PHE A 135 14.07 15.81 -0.47
CA PHE A 135 13.13 16.60 0.32
C PHE A 135 13.11 18.07 -0.05
N LYS A 136 14.14 18.57 -0.73
CA LYS A 136 14.33 20.00 -0.99
C LYS A 136 14.57 20.31 -2.47
N ILE A 137 14.22 21.54 -2.83
CA ILE A 137 14.66 22.20 -4.07
C ILE A 137 15.43 23.45 -3.62
N GLY A 138 16.76 23.37 -3.63
CA GLY A 138 17.58 24.39 -2.99
C GLY A 138 17.29 24.48 -1.49
N ASN A 139 16.85 25.64 -1.01
CA ASN A 139 16.49 25.84 0.39
C ASN A 139 15.01 25.63 0.72
N ARG A 140 14.18 25.34 -0.28
CA ARG A 140 12.75 25.17 -0.10
C ARG A 140 12.36 23.69 0.01
N PRO A 141 11.57 23.29 1.01
CA PRO A 141 11.01 21.94 1.08
C PRO A 141 10.11 21.66 -0.13
N ARG A 142 10.13 20.45 -0.60
CA ARG A 142 9.22 19.99 -1.67
C ARG A 142 7.81 19.84 -1.13
N THR A 143 6.84 20.26 -1.89
CA THR A 143 5.43 19.96 -1.65
C THR A 143 5.16 18.47 -1.85
N ILE A 144 4.00 17.97 -1.43
CA ILE A 144 3.57 16.59 -1.63
C ILE A 144 3.69 16.19 -3.12
N THR A 145 3.28 17.08 -4.01
CA THR A 145 3.28 16.83 -5.46
C THR A 145 4.72 16.77 -6.01
N GLU A 146 5.56 17.73 -5.62
CA GLU A 146 6.97 17.79 -6.04
C GLU A 146 7.76 16.62 -5.48
N PHE A 147 7.54 16.28 -4.22
CA PHE A 147 8.16 15.12 -3.57
C PHE A 147 7.82 13.82 -4.28
N ARG A 148 6.54 13.62 -4.60
CA ARG A 148 6.07 12.45 -5.32
C ARG A 148 6.65 12.37 -6.72
N SER A 149 6.69 13.47 -7.44
CA SER A 149 7.24 13.53 -8.79
C SER A 149 8.73 13.19 -8.81
N PHE A 150 9.51 13.78 -7.91
CA PHE A 150 10.95 13.54 -7.82
C PHE A 150 11.28 12.12 -7.39
N ASN A 151 10.59 11.59 -6.38
CA ASN A 151 10.87 10.28 -5.82
C ASN A 151 10.02 9.15 -6.44
N ASN A 152 9.37 9.37 -7.57
CA ASN A 152 8.40 8.43 -8.14
C ASN A 152 8.98 7.02 -8.37
N LYS A 153 10.26 6.91 -8.74
CA LYS A 153 10.95 5.63 -8.95
C LYS A 153 11.24 4.87 -7.64
N ASN A 154 11.38 5.59 -6.53
CA ASN A 154 11.79 5.06 -5.24
C ASN A 154 10.58 4.77 -4.33
N ILE A 155 9.46 5.48 -4.53
CA ILE A 155 8.25 5.31 -3.75
C ILE A 155 7.56 4.01 -4.13
N LYS A 156 7.51 3.09 -3.17
CA LYS A 156 6.82 1.81 -3.31
C LYS A 156 5.34 1.91 -2.92
N LEU A 157 5.04 2.63 -1.85
CA LEU A 157 3.68 2.82 -1.34
C LEU A 157 3.49 4.28 -0.93
N PHE A 158 2.30 4.79 -1.19
CA PHE A 158 1.89 6.14 -0.88
C PHE A 158 0.50 6.11 -0.24
N ALA A 159 0.41 6.46 1.03
CA ALA A 159 -0.80 6.34 1.83
C ALA A 159 -1.35 7.73 2.19
N LYS A 160 -2.61 7.97 1.89
CA LYS A 160 -3.31 9.22 2.18
C LYS A 160 -4.05 9.19 3.52
N THR A 161 -4.42 8.00 3.97
CA THR A 161 -5.14 7.81 5.22
C THR A 161 -4.29 7.17 6.31
N ASN A 162 -4.67 7.36 7.56
CA ASN A 162 -3.98 6.76 8.70
C ASN A 162 -4.08 5.22 8.66
N ALA A 163 -5.20 4.67 8.20
CA ALA A 163 -5.40 3.24 8.07
C ALA A 163 -4.48 2.61 7.01
N GLU A 164 -4.38 3.25 5.84
CA GLU A 164 -3.43 2.85 4.79
C GLU A 164 -1.99 2.93 5.26
N GLY A 165 -1.63 4.00 5.99
CA GLY A 165 -0.31 4.18 6.59
C GLY A 165 0.04 3.05 7.56
N LYS A 166 -0.86 2.69 8.48
CA LYS A 166 -0.67 1.56 9.39
C LYS A 166 -0.51 0.23 8.65
N LYS A 167 -1.33 0.01 7.61
CA LYS A 167 -1.23 -1.18 6.76
C LYS A 167 0.14 -1.25 6.06
N MET A 168 0.61 -0.12 5.54
CA MET A 168 1.93 0.00 4.91
C MET A 168 3.06 -0.37 5.89
N ILE A 169 3.00 0.13 7.12
CA ILE A 169 3.98 -0.18 8.17
C ILE A 169 3.93 -1.66 8.54
N LYS A 170 2.73 -2.22 8.77
CA LYS A 170 2.56 -3.65 9.05
C LYS A 170 3.17 -4.52 7.95
N GLN A 171 2.92 -4.20 6.70
CA GLN A 171 3.47 -4.93 5.55
C GLN A 171 5.00 -4.86 5.50
N ARG A 172 5.58 -3.69 5.83
CA ARG A 172 7.03 -3.50 5.74
C ARG A 172 7.79 -4.13 6.92
N PHE A 173 7.26 -4.01 8.12
CA PHE A 173 7.91 -4.56 9.32
C PHE A 173 7.63 -6.05 9.53
N GLY A 174 6.57 -6.59 8.94
CA GLY A 174 6.18 -7.98 9.05
C GLY A 174 4.97 -8.17 9.98
N ARG A 175 4.93 -9.28 10.72
CA ARG A 175 3.79 -9.64 11.59
C ARG A 175 3.68 -8.74 12.83
N ILE A 176 3.34 -7.47 12.60
CA ILE A 176 3.08 -6.51 13.68
C ILE A 176 1.57 -6.49 13.96
N GLU A 177 1.20 -6.72 15.20
CA GLU A 177 -0.17 -6.62 15.69
C GLU A 177 -0.58 -5.15 15.89
N ASP A 178 -1.89 -4.88 15.95
CA ASP A 178 -2.42 -3.52 16.17
C ASP A 178 -1.97 -2.93 17.51
N LYS A 179 -1.69 -3.78 18.47
CA LYS A 179 -1.19 -3.43 19.80
C LYS A 179 0.14 -2.67 19.76
N PHE A 180 1.00 -2.96 18.77
CA PHE A 180 2.25 -2.24 18.56
C PHE A 180 2.05 -0.72 18.45
N PHE A 181 1.03 -0.28 17.72
CA PHE A 181 0.74 1.15 17.57
C PHE A 181 0.23 1.81 18.86
N GLN A 182 -0.22 1.02 19.83
CA GLN A 182 -0.63 1.49 21.15
C GLN A 182 0.52 1.45 22.16
N LEU A 183 1.46 0.52 22.01
CA LEU A 183 2.61 0.36 22.93
C LEU A 183 3.61 1.51 22.76
N ILE A 184 3.88 1.97 21.54
CA ILE A 184 4.84 3.05 21.30
C ILE A 184 4.50 4.33 22.09
N PRO A 185 3.27 4.89 22.01
CA PRO A 185 2.90 6.04 22.81
C PRO A 185 2.98 5.80 24.31
N LYS A 186 2.66 4.59 24.76
CA LYS A 186 2.76 4.23 26.18
C LYS A 186 4.21 4.16 26.64
N ALA A 187 5.10 3.57 25.84
CA ALA A 187 6.52 3.50 26.13
C ALA A 187 7.18 4.89 26.18
N LEU A 188 6.75 5.82 25.32
CA LEU A 188 7.25 7.20 25.31
C LEU A 188 6.70 8.05 26.47
N ALA A 189 5.52 7.73 26.98
CA ALA A 189 4.90 8.37 28.15
C ALA A 189 5.31 7.64 29.46
N PHE A 190 6.52 7.11 29.52
CA PHE A 190 6.99 6.29 30.63
C PHE A 190 6.81 6.98 31.97
N LYS A 191 6.03 6.35 32.85
CA LYS A 191 5.91 6.70 34.26
C LYS A 191 6.88 5.84 35.09
N PRO A 192 7.33 6.31 36.25
CA PRO A 192 8.02 5.44 37.19
C PRO A 192 7.21 4.14 37.40
N ILE A 193 7.89 3.03 37.44
CA ILE A 193 7.25 1.73 37.66
C ILE A 193 6.99 1.64 39.16
N ASP A 194 5.78 2.01 39.58
CA ASP A 194 5.34 1.90 40.97
C ASP A 194 4.88 0.47 41.28
N ASP A 195 4.33 -0.24 40.28
CA ASP A 195 3.93 -1.65 40.39
C ASP A 195 4.48 -2.45 39.19
N ILE A 196 5.35 -3.40 39.49
CA ILE A 196 5.96 -4.31 38.51
C ILE A 196 4.88 -5.20 37.88
N LYS A 197 3.86 -5.59 38.62
CA LYS A 197 2.77 -6.45 38.14
C LYS A 197 1.96 -5.71 37.08
N ASP A 198 1.54 -4.48 37.35
CA ASP A 198 0.83 -3.64 36.41
C ASP A 198 1.66 -3.34 35.17
N PHE A 199 2.97 -3.13 35.32
CA PHE A 199 3.87 -2.96 34.20
C PHE A 199 3.91 -4.21 33.32
N VAL A 200 4.08 -5.39 33.89
CA VAL A 200 4.15 -6.65 33.14
C VAL A 200 2.84 -6.92 32.42
N TYR A 201 1.69 -6.74 33.07
CA TYR A 201 0.39 -6.95 32.45
C TYR A 201 0.06 -5.89 31.38
N SER A 202 0.44 -4.65 31.60
CA SER A 202 0.13 -3.55 30.67
C SER A 202 1.05 -3.51 29.44
N TYR A 203 2.29 -4.01 29.55
CA TYR A 203 3.34 -3.84 28.53
C TYR A 203 3.90 -5.15 27.98
N VAL A 204 3.95 -6.21 28.77
CA VAL A 204 4.65 -7.46 28.42
C VAL A 204 3.68 -8.61 28.13
N LEU A 205 2.70 -8.79 29.00
CA LEU A 205 1.71 -9.85 28.86
C LEU A 205 0.44 -9.32 28.25
N ASP A 206 -0.09 -10.05 27.29
CA ASP A 206 -1.49 -9.90 26.92
C ASP A 206 -2.33 -10.53 28.05
N GLU A 207 -3.19 -9.75 28.68
CA GLU A 207 -4.38 -10.32 29.26
C GLU A 207 -5.18 -10.94 28.10
N LYS A 208 -4.78 -12.12 27.72
CA LYS A 208 -5.70 -13.00 27.03
C LYS A 208 -6.66 -13.43 28.12
N GLU A 209 -7.82 -12.78 28.21
CA GLU A 209 -8.97 -13.45 28.77
C GLU A 209 -8.95 -14.82 28.13
N VAL A 210 -8.67 -15.84 28.92
CA VAL A 210 -8.78 -17.22 28.47
C VAL A 210 -10.28 -17.41 28.27
N ASN A 211 -10.72 -17.11 27.07
CA ASN A 211 -12.12 -17.27 26.71
C ASN A 211 -12.39 -18.76 26.64
N ILE A 212 -12.77 -19.32 27.79
CA ILE A 212 -13.08 -20.74 27.97
C ILE A 212 -14.20 -21.14 27.02
N ASP A 213 -15.07 -20.21 26.64
CA ASP A 213 -16.17 -20.43 25.71
C ASP A 213 -15.63 -20.62 24.29
N ASN A 214 -14.66 -19.81 23.86
CA ASN A 214 -13.96 -20.03 22.60
C ASN A 214 -13.17 -21.35 22.56
N LEU A 215 -12.59 -21.75 23.70
CA LEU A 215 -11.93 -23.04 23.80
C LEU A 215 -12.95 -24.20 23.67
N ARG A 216 -14.10 -24.09 24.34
CA ARG A 216 -15.21 -25.05 24.21
C ARG A 216 -15.76 -25.13 22.79
N GLU A 217 -15.91 -23.99 22.15
CA GLU A 217 -16.42 -23.90 20.78
C GLU A 217 -15.40 -24.50 19.79
N ASN A 218 -14.13 -24.23 19.99
CA ASN A 218 -13.05 -24.86 19.21
C ASN A 218 -12.99 -26.37 19.42
N VAL A 219 -13.17 -26.87 20.65
CA VAL A 219 -13.22 -28.32 20.93
C VAL A 219 -14.47 -28.95 20.30
N ARG A 220 -15.62 -28.29 20.34
CA ARG A 220 -16.84 -28.78 19.66
C ARG A 220 -16.65 -28.82 18.15
N SER A 221 -16.10 -27.74 17.58
CA SER A 221 -15.79 -27.70 16.13
C SER A 221 -14.80 -28.75 15.74
N TYR A 222 -13.81 -29.04 16.58
CA TYR A 222 -12.85 -30.12 16.36
C TYR A 222 -13.55 -31.51 16.35
N GLN A 223 -14.44 -31.76 17.35
CA GLN A 223 -15.20 -33.01 17.41
C GLN A 223 -16.17 -33.18 16.22
N GLU A 224 -16.78 -32.09 15.75
CA GLU A 224 -17.62 -32.10 14.54
C GLU A 224 -16.80 -32.39 13.28
N LEU A 225 -15.61 -31.77 13.18
CA LEU A 225 -14.67 -32.05 12.10
C LEU A 225 -14.18 -33.49 12.13
N GLU A 226 -13.87 -34.05 13.29
CA GLU A 226 -13.46 -35.44 13.47
C GLU A 226 -14.56 -36.39 13.02
N LYS A 227 -15.81 -36.14 13.43
CA LYS A 227 -16.98 -36.91 12.94
C LYS A 227 -17.15 -36.80 11.42
N THR A 228 -16.97 -35.63 10.89
CA THR A 228 -17.05 -35.39 9.44
C THR A 228 -15.95 -36.13 8.72
N LEU A 229 -14.74 -36.11 9.27
CA LEU A 229 -13.57 -36.79 8.72
C LEU A 229 -13.75 -38.32 8.74
N GLU A 230 -14.33 -38.85 9.82
CA GLU A 230 -14.69 -40.29 9.91
C GLU A 230 -15.78 -40.66 8.90
N GLY A 231 -16.78 -39.79 8.73
CA GLY A 231 -17.79 -39.92 7.69
C GLY A 231 -17.22 -39.88 6.26
N VAL A 232 -16.22 -39.04 6.01
CA VAL A 232 -15.53 -38.98 4.73
C VAL A 232 -14.66 -40.21 4.51
N LYS A 233 -13.95 -40.69 5.53
CA LYS A 233 -13.18 -41.95 5.44
C LYS A 233 -14.06 -43.12 5.07
N ASN A 234 -15.20 -43.30 5.75
CA ASN A 234 -16.17 -44.34 5.43
C ASN A 234 -16.74 -44.20 4.00
N ARG A 235 -16.91 -42.97 3.51
CA ARG A 235 -17.30 -42.76 2.10
C ARG A 235 -16.19 -43.12 1.13
N ILE A 236 -14.94 -42.84 1.46
CA ILE A 236 -13.78 -43.17 0.66
C ILE A 236 -13.65 -44.70 0.58
N GLU A 237 -13.81 -45.44 1.69
CA GLU A 237 -13.82 -46.92 1.68
C GLU A 237 -14.90 -47.46 0.76
N LYS A 238 -16.14 -46.99 0.91
CA LYS A 238 -17.24 -47.41 0.04
C LYS A 238 -17.02 -47.08 -1.44
N LEU A 239 -16.44 -45.89 -1.68
CA LEU A 239 -16.06 -45.50 -3.05
C LEU A 239 -14.92 -46.35 -3.61
N SER A 240 -13.98 -46.76 -2.75
CA SER A 240 -12.90 -47.70 -3.13
C SER A 240 -13.43 -49.10 -3.48
N GLU A 241 -14.44 -49.59 -2.73
CA GLU A 241 -15.13 -50.84 -3.08
C GLU A 241 -15.86 -50.70 -4.42
N ILE A 242 -16.57 -49.61 -4.64
CA ILE A 242 -17.23 -49.33 -5.92
C ILE A 242 -16.18 -49.23 -7.05
N GLU A 243 -15.04 -48.55 -6.79
CA GLU A 243 -13.95 -48.49 -7.77
C GLU A 243 -13.37 -49.88 -8.11
N CYS A 244 -13.22 -50.73 -7.09
CA CYS A 244 -12.78 -52.10 -7.29
C CYS A 244 -13.76 -52.91 -8.17
N HIS A 245 -15.08 -52.79 -7.88
CA HIS A 245 -16.11 -53.42 -8.70
C HIS A 245 -16.17 -52.83 -10.11
N HIS A 246 -16.00 -51.50 -10.19
CA HIS A 246 -15.96 -50.84 -11.50
C HIS A 246 -14.76 -51.26 -12.34
N LYS A 247 -13.58 -51.41 -11.72
CA LYS A 247 -12.39 -51.96 -12.42
C LYS A 247 -12.63 -53.39 -12.93
N ALA A 248 -13.28 -54.21 -12.10
CA ALA A 248 -13.63 -55.58 -12.54
C ALA A 248 -14.60 -55.57 -13.74
N VAL A 249 -15.55 -54.62 -13.77
CA VAL A 249 -16.45 -54.44 -14.92
C VAL A 249 -15.69 -53.93 -16.14
N VAL A 250 -14.79 -52.95 -15.94
CA VAL A 250 -13.96 -52.38 -17.02
C VAL A 250 -13.01 -53.46 -17.60
N ASP A 251 -12.46 -54.32 -16.74
CA ASP A 251 -11.63 -55.44 -17.19
C ASP A 251 -12.43 -56.49 -18.04
N CYS A 252 -13.71 -56.64 -17.74
CA CYS A 252 -14.62 -57.45 -18.60
C CYS A 252 -14.95 -56.76 -19.94
N ILE A 253 -14.90 -55.45 -20.00
CA ILE A 253 -15.12 -54.65 -21.23
C ILE A 253 -13.83 -54.46 -22.03
N GLN A 254 -12.70 -55.06 -21.58
CA GLN A 254 -11.42 -54.96 -22.31
C GLN A 254 -11.44 -55.44 -23.76
N SER A 255 -12.43 -56.23 -24.14
CA SER A 255 -12.66 -56.61 -25.54
C SER A 255 -13.02 -55.39 -26.41
N ASP A 256 -13.54 -54.31 -25.82
CA ASP A 256 -13.88 -53.08 -26.54
C ASP A 256 -12.70 -52.10 -26.66
N ARG A 257 -11.53 -52.41 -26.06
CA ARG A 257 -10.32 -51.57 -26.17
C ARG A 257 -9.90 -51.27 -27.60
N MET A 258 -10.23 -52.17 -28.50
CA MET A 258 -9.91 -51.95 -29.92
C MET A 258 -10.71 -50.76 -30.51
N TYR A 259 -11.94 -50.56 -30.05
CA TYR A 259 -12.75 -49.40 -30.45
C TYR A 259 -12.27 -48.12 -29.80
N GLU A 260 -11.90 -48.15 -28.51
CA GLU A 260 -11.32 -46.99 -27.84
C GLU A 260 -9.98 -46.57 -28.45
N TYR A 261 -9.15 -47.57 -28.84
CA TYR A 261 -7.90 -47.28 -29.55
C TYR A 261 -8.17 -46.59 -30.89
N PHE A 262 -9.15 -47.08 -31.66
CA PHE A 262 -9.52 -46.44 -32.94
C PHE A 262 -10.13 -45.06 -32.74
N MET A 263 -10.94 -44.87 -31.71
CA MET A 263 -11.47 -43.54 -31.36
C MET A 263 -10.33 -42.59 -30.93
N ALA A 264 -9.45 -43.02 -30.05
CA ALA A 264 -8.30 -42.23 -29.63
C ALA A 264 -7.34 -41.90 -30.80
N GLN A 265 -7.13 -42.86 -31.71
CA GLN A 265 -6.35 -42.61 -32.93
C GLN A 265 -7.03 -41.57 -33.84
N SER A 266 -8.35 -41.69 -34.00
CA SER A 266 -9.13 -40.70 -34.77
C SER A 266 -9.09 -39.29 -34.14
N ASP A 267 -9.24 -39.21 -32.81
CA ASP A 267 -9.14 -37.96 -32.08
C ASP A 267 -7.73 -37.34 -32.18
N LEU A 268 -6.70 -38.19 -32.16
CA LEU A 268 -5.32 -37.76 -32.31
C LEU A 268 -5.05 -37.18 -33.70
N ASP A 269 -5.61 -37.81 -34.74
CA ASP A 269 -5.45 -37.35 -36.11
C ASP A 269 -6.26 -36.06 -36.34
N LEU A 270 -7.46 -35.95 -35.74
CA LEU A 270 -8.27 -34.74 -35.72
C LEU A 270 -7.56 -33.56 -34.99
N THR A 271 -6.94 -33.89 -33.85
CA THR A 271 -6.16 -32.90 -33.06
C THR A 271 -4.93 -32.42 -33.84
N LYS A 272 -4.24 -33.32 -34.55
CA LYS A 272 -3.13 -32.94 -35.43
C LYS A 272 -3.56 -32.01 -36.54
N GLU A 273 -4.72 -32.28 -37.14
CA GLU A 273 -5.30 -31.42 -38.16
C GLU A 273 -5.63 -30.04 -37.60
N GLN A 274 -6.24 -29.97 -36.39
CA GLN A 274 -6.49 -28.71 -35.68
C GLN A 274 -5.21 -27.96 -35.34
N ILE A 275 -4.17 -28.65 -34.88
CA ILE A 275 -2.84 -28.05 -34.60
C ILE A 275 -2.27 -27.45 -35.88
N GLY A 276 -2.39 -28.16 -37.02
CA GLY A 276 -1.94 -27.67 -38.32
C GLY A 276 -2.67 -26.36 -38.68
N VAL A 277 -3.99 -26.33 -38.52
CA VAL A 277 -4.79 -25.15 -38.81
C VAL A 277 -4.38 -23.99 -37.86
N LEU A 278 -4.27 -24.26 -36.56
CA LEU A 278 -3.86 -23.25 -35.59
C LEU A 278 -2.44 -22.70 -35.83
N GLN A 279 -1.52 -23.56 -36.25
CA GLN A 279 -0.17 -23.15 -36.64
C GLN A 279 -0.18 -22.23 -37.85
N ASP A 280 -1.06 -22.47 -38.81
CA ASP A 280 -1.24 -21.61 -39.97
C ASP A 280 -1.92 -20.27 -39.59
N GLU A 281 -2.83 -20.30 -38.63
CA GLU A 281 -3.41 -19.05 -38.07
C GLU A 281 -2.36 -18.24 -37.32
N ILE A 282 -1.58 -18.87 -36.45
CA ILE A 282 -0.47 -18.21 -35.74
C ILE A 282 0.50 -17.58 -36.71
N ARG A 283 0.84 -18.27 -37.81
CA ARG A 283 1.74 -17.74 -38.85
C ARG A 283 1.13 -16.52 -39.53
N ARG A 284 -0.16 -16.53 -39.82
CA ARG A 284 -0.89 -15.39 -40.41
C ARG A 284 -0.94 -14.20 -39.46
N GLU A 285 -1.29 -14.46 -38.18
CA GLU A 285 -1.38 -13.38 -37.21
C GLU A 285 0.01 -12.84 -36.80
N SER A 286 1.04 -13.67 -36.77
CA SER A 286 2.43 -13.23 -36.58
C SER A 286 2.87 -12.28 -37.73
N TYR A 287 2.55 -12.65 -38.97
CA TYR A 287 2.84 -11.77 -40.11
C TYR A 287 2.05 -10.45 -40.03
N ARG A 288 0.80 -10.53 -39.59
CA ARG A 288 -0.05 -9.33 -39.38
C ARG A 288 0.50 -8.45 -38.27
N LEU A 289 1.01 -9.06 -37.20
CA LEU A 289 1.63 -8.37 -36.10
C LEU A 289 2.94 -7.65 -36.54
N GLU A 290 3.75 -8.28 -37.37
CA GLU A 290 4.92 -7.63 -37.96
C GLU A 290 4.51 -6.42 -38.82
N GLN A 291 3.49 -6.55 -39.64
CA GLN A 291 2.98 -5.42 -40.44
C GLN A 291 2.45 -4.28 -39.58
N LEU A 292 1.74 -4.63 -38.50
CA LEU A 292 1.22 -3.63 -37.55
C LEU A 292 2.36 -2.94 -36.79
N ASN A 293 3.37 -3.69 -36.37
CA ASN A 293 4.55 -3.13 -35.71
C ASN A 293 5.34 -2.19 -36.65
N ALA A 294 5.48 -2.56 -37.93
CA ALA A 294 6.11 -1.68 -38.92
C ALA A 294 5.29 -0.39 -39.12
N LYS A 295 3.96 -0.49 -39.21
CA LYS A 295 3.08 0.69 -39.27
C LYS A 295 3.17 1.53 -37.99
N CYS A 296 3.20 0.90 -36.83
CA CYS A 296 3.33 1.59 -35.55
C CYS A 296 4.65 2.35 -35.45
N SER A 297 5.74 1.74 -35.94
CA SER A 297 7.05 2.38 -36.00
C SER A 297 7.05 3.57 -36.94
N SER A 298 6.43 3.46 -38.11
CA SER A 298 6.33 4.59 -39.06
C SER A 298 5.45 5.72 -38.49
N MET A 299 4.33 5.39 -37.86
CA MET A 299 3.48 6.39 -37.22
C MET A 299 4.16 7.08 -36.04
N LYS A 300 4.97 6.34 -35.25
CA LYS A 300 5.77 6.97 -34.18
C LYS A 300 6.74 8.01 -34.74
N LYS A 301 7.44 7.68 -35.83
CA LYS A 301 8.33 8.64 -36.48
C LYS A 301 7.60 9.86 -37.02
N GLU A 302 6.41 9.64 -37.59
CA GLU A 302 5.57 10.77 -38.04
C GLU A 302 5.08 11.63 -36.86
N LEU A 303 4.80 11.00 -35.74
CA LEU A 303 4.37 11.68 -34.54
C LEU A 303 5.50 12.52 -33.95
N GLU A 304 6.72 11.96 -33.87
CA GLU A 304 7.92 12.69 -33.44
C GLU A 304 8.15 13.93 -34.31
N ASN A 305 8.10 13.77 -35.65
CA ASN A 305 8.25 14.89 -36.55
C ASN A 305 7.15 15.96 -36.37
N LYS A 306 5.90 15.52 -36.13
CA LYS A 306 4.81 16.45 -35.87
C LYS A 306 4.90 17.13 -34.49
N GLU A 307 5.47 16.43 -33.50
CA GLU A 307 5.76 17.02 -32.20
C GLU A 307 6.87 18.07 -32.26
N GLU A 308 7.92 17.83 -33.07
CA GLU A 308 8.94 18.84 -33.33
C GLU A 308 8.36 20.10 -33.99
N VAL A 309 7.52 19.90 -35.02
CA VAL A 309 6.84 21.04 -35.68
C VAL A 309 5.89 21.75 -34.72
N ARG A 310 5.17 20.98 -33.87
CA ARG A 310 4.30 21.56 -32.85
C ARG A 310 5.09 22.38 -31.83
N THR A 311 6.25 21.90 -31.38
CA THR A 311 7.08 22.64 -30.42
C THR A 311 7.56 23.95 -30.99
N LEU A 312 7.97 23.97 -32.27
CA LEU A 312 8.33 25.19 -32.97
C LEU A 312 7.14 26.17 -33.09
N LEU A 313 5.97 25.68 -33.49
CA LEU A 313 4.76 26.49 -33.56
C LEU A 313 4.27 26.98 -32.20
N LEU A 314 4.43 26.18 -31.15
CA LEU A 314 4.11 26.59 -29.77
C LEU A 314 5.10 27.68 -29.27
N ALA A 315 6.36 27.62 -29.66
CA ALA A 315 7.32 28.66 -29.34
C ALA A 315 6.97 30.00 -30.01
N GLU A 316 6.47 29.97 -31.24
CA GLU A 316 5.95 31.15 -31.94
C GLU A 316 4.64 31.68 -31.33
N LEU A 317 3.73 30.79 -30.93
CA LEU A 317 2.48 31.14 -30.30
C LEU A 317 2.67 31.70 -28.87
N ASN A 318 3.64 31.17 -28.11
CA ASN A 318 3.95 31.64 -26.75
C ASN A 318 4.57 33.04 -26.74
N ALA A 319 5.03 33.55 -27.86
CA ALA A 319 5.42 34.95 -28.04
C ALA A 319 4.17 35.89 -28.09
N ASN A 320 2.97 35.36 -28.25
CA ASN A 320 1.75 36.13 -28.37
C ASN A 320 0.97 36.12 -27.03
N SER A 321 0.70 37.32 -26.48
CA SER A 321 0.08 37.50 -25.15
C SER A 321 -1.30 36.86 -25.01
N ASP A 322 -2.06 36.81 -26.10
CA ASP A 322 -3.42 36.27 -26.11
C ASP A 322 -3.43 34.74 -26.03
N PHE A 323 -2.42 34.11 -26.59
CA PHE A 323 -2.24 32.65 -26.53
C PHE A 323 -1.86 32.18 -25.13
N GLN A 324 -1.04 32.92 -24.41
CA GLN A 324 -0.64 32.59 -23.01
C GLN A 324 -1.86 32.55 -22.09
N THR A 325 -2.83 33.41 -22.34
CA THR A 325 -4.06 33.44 -21.53
C THR A 325 -4.98 32.25 -21.84
N LEU A 326 -5.06 31.86 -23.11
CA LEU A 326 -5.83 30.70 -23.59
C LEU A 326 -5.22 29.36 -23.13
N GLU A 327 -3.89 29.28 -23.09
CA GLU A 327 -3.20 28.09 -22.62
C GLU A 327 -3.38 27.85 -21.11
N LYS A 328 -3.38 28.91 -20.30
CA LYS A 328 -3.70 28.82 -18.87
C LYS A 328 -5.10 28.24 -18.64
N GLN A 329 -6.08 28.68 -19.44
CA GLN A 329 -7.45 28.15 -19.34
C GLN A 329 -7.56 26.68 -19.81
N LYS A 330 -6.87 26.32 -20.90
CA LYS A 330 -6.79 24.94 -21.40
C LYS A 330 -6.13 23.99 -20.41
N LYS A 331 -5.04 24.44 -19.79
CA LYS A 331 -4.33 23.63 -18.77
C LYS A 331 -5.22 23.35 -17.58
N TYR A 332 -5.97 24.35 -17.09
CA TYR A 332 -6.93 24.18 -16.02
C TYR A 332 -8.06 23.20 -16.36
N LEU A 333 -8.58 23.25 -17.58
CA LEU A 333 -9.59 22.31 -18.07
C LEU A 333 -9.07 20.87 -18.15
N LYS A 334 -7.85 20.70 -18.60
CA LYS A 334 -7.23 19.37 -18.70
C LYS A 334 -6.97 18.73 -17.33
N GLU A 335 -6.54 19.50 -16.34
CA GLU A 335 -6.36 19.06 -14.96
C GLU A 335 -7.69 18.61 -14.33
N LEU A 336 -8.81 19.24 -14.71
CA LEU A 336 -10.15 18.82 -14.29
C LEU A 336 -10.57 17.49 -14.93
N GLN A 337 -10.32 17.31 -16.23
CA GLN A 337 -10.64 16.07 -16.95
C GLN A 337 -9.81 14.88 -16.44
N GLU A 338 -8.53 15.07 -16.16
CA GLU A 338 -7.66 14.03 -15.58
C GLU A 338 -8.14 13.59 -14.18
N LYS A 339 -8.62 14.53 -13.37
CA LYS A 339 -9.21 14.21 -12.06
C LYS A 339 -10.50 13.39 -12.18
N GLU A 340 -11.36 13.73 -13.13
CA GLU A 340 -12.60 12.96 -13.39
C GLU A 340 -12.28 11.54 -13.86
N GLU A 341 -11.31 11.39 -14.76
CA GLU A 341 -10.94 10.07 -15.28
C GLU A 341 -10.33 9.18 -14.18
N ILE A 342 -9.49 9.74 -13.31
CA ILE A 342 -8.93 9.01 -12.15
C ILE A 342 -10.05 8.52 -11.23
N GLN A 343 -11.03 9.37 -10.92
CA GLN A 343 -12.17 9.00 -10.08
C GLN A 343 -13.05 7.91 -10.75
N TYR A 344 -13.21 7.98 -12.06
CA TYR A 344 -13.95 6.99 -12.82
C TYR A 344 -13.27 5.60 -12.79
N GLN A 345 -11.94 5.58 -13.00
CA GLN A 345 -11.16 4.33 -12.98
C GLN A 345 -11.12 3.70 -11.58
N GLU A 346 -11.07 4.54 -10.56
CA GLU A 346 -11.08 4.08 -9.17
C GLU A 346 -12.43 3.45 -8.79
N LYS A 347 -13.53 4.07 -9.21
CA LYS A 347 -14.89 3.54 -9.05
C LYS A 347 -15.05 2.20 -9.76
N LYS A 348 -14.54 2.08 -10.99
CA LYS A 348 -14.57 0.84 -11.79
C LYS A 348 -13.78 -0.29 -11.10
N ARG A 349 -12.61 0.01 -10.55
CA ARG A 349 -11.77 -0.94 -9.82
C ARG A 349 -12.43 -1.45 -8.55
N LEU A 350 -13.07 -0.56 -7.79
CA LEU A 350 -13.84 -0.93 -6.59
C LEU A 350 -15.03 -1.84 -6.95
N LEU A 351 -15.71 -1.55 -8.03
CA LEU A 351 -16.83 -2.34 -8.56
C LEU A 351 -16.38 -3.76 -8.96
N GLU A 352 -15.27 -3.88 -9.69
CA GLU A 352 -14.70 -5.18 -10.05
C GLU A 352 -14.22 -6.00 -8.84
N SER A 353 -13.60 -5.33 -7.86
CA SER A 353 -13.17 -6.00 -6.63
C SER A 353 -14.37 -6.49 -5.80
N GLY A 354 -15.44 -5.69 -5.75
CA GLY A 354 -16.71 -6.07 -5.13
C GLY A 354 -17.36 -7.28 -5.80
N LYS A 355 -17.38 -7.31 -7.15
CA LYS A 355 -17.86 -8.47 -7.93
C LYS A 355 -17.03 -9.73 -7.66
N LYS A 356 -15.69 -9.62 -7.61
CA LYS A 356 -14.80 -10.75 -7.29
C LYS A 356 -14.97 -11.25 -5.85
N ALA A 357 -15.16 -10.34 -4.89
CA ALA A 357 -15.43 -10.68 -3.50
C ALA A 357 -16.79 -11.40 -3.36
N GLY A 358 -17.83 -10.89 -4.02
CA GLY A 358 -19.16 -11.52 -4.06
C GLY A 358 -19.13 -12.93 -4.66
N GLN A 359 -18.37 -13.12 -5.75
CA GLN A 359 -18.18 -14.46 -6.34
C GLN A 359 -17.42 -15.42 -5.41
N LYS A 360 -16.44 -14.92 -4.64
CA LYS A 360 -15.75 -15.73 -3.62
C LYS A 360 -16.68 -16.13 -2.49
N VAL A 361 -17.51 -15.21 -2.00
CA VAL A 361 -18.52 -15.47 -0.96
C VAL A 361 -19.55 -16.50 -1.46
N LYS A 362 -20.03 -16.38 -2.70
CA LYS A 362 -20.92 -17.38 -3.33
C LYS A 362 -20.31 -18.78 -3.32
N ARG A 363 -19.00 -18.91 -3.68
CA ARG A 363 -18.29 -20.19 -3.69
C ARG A 363 -18.07 -20.80 -2.30
N LEU A 364 -17.89 -19.96 -1.27
CA LEU A 364 -17.61 -20.39 0.10
C LEU A 364 -18.85 -20.75 0.89
N LEU A 365 -19.99 -20.13 0.60
CA LEU A 365 -21.22 -20.27 1.39
C LEU A 365 -22.30 -21.08 0.68
N GLU A 366 -22.08 -21.56 -0.54
CA GLU A 366 -23.09 -22.30 -1.36
C GLU A 366 -24.47 -21.58 -1.40
N ILE A 367 -24.47 -20.25 -1.30
CA ILE A 367 -25.69 -19.47 -1.29
C ILE A 367 -26.21 -19.35 -2.74
N PRO A 368 -27.44 -19.84 -3.03
CA PRO A 368 -27.96 -19.95 -4.40
C PRO A 368 -28.20 -18.60 -5.08
N ASP A 369 -28.32 -17.51 -4.34
CA ASP A 369 -28.88 -16.23 -4.86
C ASP A 369 -27.98 -15.00 -4.77
N VAL A 370 -26.66 -15.21 -4.78
CA VAL A 370 -25.71 -14.06 -4.82
C VAL A 370 -25.79 -13.30 -6.15
N ASP A 371 -26.29 -13.94 -7.22
CA ASP A 371 -26.45 -13.30 -8.52
C ASP A 371 -27.51 -12.17 -8.53
N GLU A 372 -28.49 -12.24 -7.64
CA GLU A 372 -29.51 -11.19 -7.50
C GLU A 372 -28.98 -9.98 -6.72
N CYS A 373 -28.16 -10.20 -5.70
CA CYS A 373 -27.42 -9.14 -5.01
C CYS A 373 -26.36 -8.47 -5.88
N MET A 374 -25.74 -9.21 -6.78
CA MET A 374 -24.71 -8.65 -7.69
C MET A 374 -25.30 -7.74 -8.76
N LYS A 375 -26.55 -7.98 -9.16
CA LYS A 375 -27.26 -7.11 -10.12
C LYS A 375 -27.60 -5.73 -9.56
N GLN A 376 -27.57 -5.54 -8.25
CA GLN A 376 -27.78 -4.23 -7.62
C GLN A 376 -26.51 -3.35 -7.62
N TYR A 377 -25.37 -3.91 -7.98
CA TYR A 377 -24.08 -3.19 -8.06
C TYR A 377 -23.64 -2.89 -9.52
N ASP A 378 -24.34 -3.38 -10.52
CA ASP A 378 -24.20 -3.01 -11.91
C ASP A 378 -25.07 -1.80 -12.25
#